data_f8480efd461b38845b64948b28292022
#
_entry.id   f8480efd461b38845b64948b28292022
#
_cell.length_a   1.000
_cell.length_b   1.000
_cell.length_c   1.000
_cell.angle_alpha   90.00
_cell.angle_beta   90.00
_cell.angle_gamma   90.00
#
_symmetry.space_group_name_H-M   'P 1'
#
loop_
_entity.id
_entity.type
_entity.pdbx_description
1 polymer ?
#
loop_
_entity_poly.entity_id
_entity_poly.type
_entity_poly.pdbx_seq_one_letter_code
_entity_poly.pdbx_strand_id
1 'polypeptide(L)'
;MSDATEVVIASAARTPVGAFNGSLSSLPASELGRAAISAALKRAKVAPEEVSEVIMGQILTAGTGQNPARQAAMGAGIPAEKTALVINQLCGSGLRAVALGFQSIRNGDADIVVAGGQESMSQAPHCANMRNGQKLGALELVDTMLVDGLWDAFHGYHMGNTAENVAKQFKIGRDVQDAFAAASQQKAEAAQKAGRFVDEITPVTIKGRKGDTVVDKDEHPRHGTTVETLSGLRPAFDKEGSVTAGNASGINDGAAVAVLMTAAAAKARGITPMAKIVSWATSGVDPSIMGTGPIPASRAALAKAGWSIGDLDLVEANEAFAAQACAVNQELGWNADIVNVNGGAIALGHPIGASGARVLTTLLFEMARRDAHRGLATLCIGGGMGIAMCVERP
;
A
#
# COMPACT_ATOMS: atom_id res chain seq x y z
N MET A 1 17.12 6.44 -22.61
CA MET A 1 18.08 6.28 -21.49
C MET A 1 18.94 5.06 -21.81
N SER A 2 20.22 5.05 -21.45
CA SER A 2 21.05 3.85 -21.63
C SER A 2 20.66 2.79 -20.58
N ASP A 3 20.84 1.51 -20.85
CA ASP A 3 20.57 0.39 -19.92
C ASP A 3 21.21 0.60 -18.55
N ALA A 4 22.30 1.38 -18.46
CA ALA A 4 23.00 1.68 -17.21
C ALA A 4 22.23 2.63 -16.28
N THR A 5 21.26 3.38 -16.79
CA THR A 5 20.46 4.35 -16.01
C THR A 5 18.99 3.94 -15.90
N GLU A 6 18.57 2.88 -16.58
CA GLU A 6 17.22 2.32 -16.46
C GLU A 6 17.12 1.46 -15.20
N VAL A 7 16.16 1.79 -14.33
CA VAL A 7 15.92 1.06 -13.10
C VAL A 7 14.73 0.12 -13.27
N VAL A 8 14.95 -1.13 -12.89
CA VAL A 8 13.96 -2.20 -13.02
C VAL A 8 13.58 -2.79 -11.67
N ILE A 9 12.40 -3.36 -11.61
CA ILE A 9 11.90 -4.17 -10.51
C ILE A 9 12.24 -5.64 -10.83
N ALA A 10 13.23 -6.18 -10.13
CA ALA A 10 13.69 -7.55 -10.33
C ALA A 10 12.71 -8.58 -9.74
N SER A 11 12.09 -8.23 -8.61
CA SER A 11 11.06 -9.06 -7.96
C SER A 11 10.19 -8.21 -7.04
N ALA A 12 9.06 -8.79 -6.64
CA ALA A 12 8.20 -8.26 -5.60
C ALA A 12 7.63 -9.40 -4.74
N ALA A 13 7.27 -9.09 -3.50
CA ALA A 13 6.59 -10.01 -2.60
C ALA A 13 5.76 -9.23 -1.58
N ARG A 14 4.65 -9.83 -1.12
CA ARG A 14 3.87 -9.32 -0.01
C ARG A 14 3.48 -10.43 0.99
N THR A 15 3.22 -10.06 2.21
CA THR A 15 2.51 -10.94 3.14
C THR A 15 1.03 -11.03 2.76
N PRO A 16 0.27 -11.99 3.32
CA PRO A 16 -1.17 -11.82 3.43
C PRO A 16 -1.50 -10.49 4.11
N VAL A 17 -2.67 -9.96 3.85
CA VAL A 17 -3.23 -8.82 4.59
C VAL A 17 -4.13 -9.38 5.71
N GLY A 18 -3.70 -9.16 6.96
CA GLY A 18 -4.45 -9.53 8.15
C GLY A 18 -5.56 -8.53 8.46
N ALA A 19 -6.67 -9.02 9.02
CA ALA A 19 -7.70 -8.15 9.59
C ALA A 19 -7.24 -7.53 10.93
N PHE A 20 -7.88 -6.44 11.32
CA PHE A 20 -7.63 -5.82 12.63
C PHE A 20 -7.88 -6.81 13.78
N ASN A 21 -6.87 -6.97 14.62
CA ASN A 21 -6.85 -7.98 15.68
C ASN A 21 -7.03 -9.43 15.18
N GLY A 22 -6.73 -9.67 13.89
CA GLY A 22 -6.84 -10.97 13.23
C GLY A 22 -5.57 -11.82 13.34
N SER A 23 -5.36 -12.68 12.34
CA SER A 23 -4.32 -13.71 12.36
C SER A 23 -2.89 -13.15 12.49
N LEU A 24 -2.61 -11.96 11.93
CA LEU A 24 -1.29 -11.33 11.95
C LEU A 24 -1.08 -10.39 13.16
N SER A 25 -2.09 -10.16 13.99
CA SER A 25 -2.09 -9.15 15.05
C SER A 25 -1.01 -9.30 16.13
N SER A 26 -0.48 -10.50 16.31
CA SER A 26 0.61 -10.75 17.26
C SER A 26 2.00 -10.38 16.75
N LEU A 27 2.14 -10.05 15.46
CA LEU A 27 3.42 -9.75 14.84
C LEU A 27 3.65 -8.24 14.71
N PRO A 28 4.82 -7.73 15.13
CA PRO A 28 5.18 -6.35 14.85
C PRO A 28 5.42 -6.16 13.36
N ALA A 29 5.27 -4.92 12.87
CA ALA A 29 5.45 -4.58 11.46
C ALA A 29 6.81 -5.03 10.90
N SER A 30 7.87 -4.96 11.71
CA SER A 30 9.23 -5.39 11.31
C SER A 30 9.31 -6.89 11.00
N GLU A 31 8.54 -7.75 11.66
CA GLU A 31 8.49 -9.18 11.35
C GLU A 31 7.74 -9.46 10.04
N LEU A 32 6.67 -8.71 9.76
CA LEU A 32 5.98 -8.75 8.47
C LEU A 32 6.88 -8.27 7.35
N GLY A 33 7.61 -7.16 7.57
CA GLY A 33 8.61 -6.63 6.65
C GLY A 33 9.73 -7.63 6.39
N ARG A 34 10.25 -8.28 7.43
CA ARG A 34 11.25 -9.35 7.32
C ARG A 34 10.78 -10.48 6.39
N ALA A 35 9.54 -10.94 6.56
CA ALA A 35 9.00 -12.01 5.72
C ALA A 35 8.92 -11.60 4.24
N ALA A 36 8.44 -10.39 3.96
CA ALA A 36 8.35 -9.86 2.60
C ALA A 36 9.74 -9.64 1.97
N ILE A 37 10.71 -9.07 2.71
CA ILE A 37 12.09 -8.86 2.25
C ILE A 37 12.73 -10.20 1.91
N SER A 38 12.69 -11.17 2.82
CA SER A 38 13.30 -12.50 2.60
C SER A 38 12.73 -13.19 1.36
N ALA A 39 11.41 -13.09 1.15
CA ALA A 39 10.75 -13.67 -0.02
C ALA A 39 11.14 -12.95 -1.32
N ALA A 40 11.18 -11.62 -1.32
CA ALA A 40 11.53 -10.84 -2.51
C ALA A 40 13.00 -11.08 -2.92
N LEU A 41 13.93 -11.11 -1.97
CA LEU A 41 15.35 -11.44 -2.23
C LEU A 41 15.50 -12.85 -2.81
N LYS A 42 14.80 -13.85 -2.24
CA LYS A 42 14.80 -15.22 -2.76
C LYS A 42 14.28 -15.28 -4.20
N ARG A 43 13.19 -14.57 -4.51
CA ARG A 43 12.61 -14.51 -5.87
C ARG A 43 13.55 -13.85 -6.86
N ALA A 44 14.24 -12.77 -6.45
CA ALA A 44 15.25 -12.09 -7.25
C ALA A 44 16.57 -12.86 -7.36
N LYS A 45 16.77 -13.94 -6.61
CA LYS A 45 18.05 -14.64 -6.48
C LYS A 45 19.20 -13.69 -6.09
N VAL A 46 18.91 -12.74 -5.20
CA VAL A 46 19.84 -11.76 -4.62
C VAL A 46 20.18 -12.21 -3.21
N ALA A 47 21.47 -12.31 -2.91
CA ALA A 47 21.92 -12.60 -1.55
C ALA A 47 21.76 -11.35 -0.65
N PRO A 48 21.44 -11.51 0.64
CA PRO A 48 21.28 -10.37 1.55
C PRO A 48 22.47 -9.42 1.59
N GLU A 49 23.70 -9.94 1.43
CA GLU A 49 24.95 -9.19 1.44
C GLU A 49 25.10 -8.24 0.24
N GLU A 50 24.39 -8.51 -0.83
CA GLU A 50 24.43 -7.72 -2.07
C GLU A 50 23.52 -6.48 -2.00
N VAL A 51 22.60 -6.43 -1.03
CA VAL A 51 21.70 -5.28 -0.84
C VAL A 51 22.49 -4.06 -0.37
N SER A 52 22.34 -2.95 -1.05
CA SER A 52 22.97 -1.67 -0.65
C SER A 52 22.19 -0.99 0.47
N GLU A 53 20.86 -0.93 0.34
CA GLU A 53 19.99 -0.20 1.24
C GLU A 53 18.57 -0.80 1.29
N VAL A 54 17.89 -0.61 2.44
CA VAL A 54 16.47 -0.96 2.61
C VAL A 54 15.67 0.30 2.94
N ILE A 55 14.60 0.57 2.19
CA ILE A 55 13.71 1.73 2.43
C ILE A 55 12.30 1.23 2.65
N MET A 56 11.77 1.41 3.86
CA MET A 56 10.43 0.95 4.22
C MET A 56 9.53 2.08 4.67
N GLY A 57 8.33 2.12 4.10
CA GLY A 57 7.23 2.93 4.62
C GLY A 57 6.65 2.30 5.89
N GLN A 58 6.49 3.08 6.93
CA GLN A 58 5.73 2.71 8.14
C GLN A 58 5.26 3.98 8.85
N ILE A 59 4.01 4.01 9.25
CA ILE A 59 3.38 5.19 9.85
C ILE A 59 3.38 5.06 11.37
N LEU A 60 2.91 3.91 11.87
CA LEU A 60 2.69 3.67 13.29
C LEU A 60 3.98 3.14 13.93
N THR A 61 4.86 4.07 14.31
CA THR A 61 6.20 3.75 14.83
C THR A 61 6.34 3.97 16.33
N ALA A 62 5.29 4.40 17.02
CA ALA A 62 5.33 4.61 18.47
C ALA A 62 5.62 3.29 19.20
N GLY A 63 6.67 3.29 20.03
CA GLY A 63 7.05 2.12 20.84
C GLY A 63 7.63 0.92 20.08
N THR A 64 7.85 1.01 18.76
CA THR A 64 8.36 -0.10 17.94
C THR A 64 9.88 -0.28 18.00
N GLY A 65 10.58 0.52 18.77
CA GLY A 65 12.04 0.52 18.86
C GLY A 65 12.70 1.37 17.79
N GLN A 66 14.03 1.32 17.75
CA GLN A 66 14.79 2.11 16.78
C GLN A 66 14.64 1.53 15.37
N ASN A 67 14.25 2.37 14.42
CA ASN A 67 14.24 2.11 12.99
C ASN A 67 13.68 0.72 12.61
N PRO A 68 12.38 0.53 12.57
CA PRO A 68 11.77 -0.77 12.27
C PRO A 68 12.10 -1.31 10.87
N ALA A 69 12.48 -0.46 9.90
CA ALA A 69 13.05 -0.93 8.63
C ALA A 69 14.39 -1.63 8.83
N ARG A 70 15.23 -1.10 9.72
CA ARG A 70 16.50 -1.72 10.08
C ARG A 70 16.30 -3.07 10.75
N GLN A 71 15.30 -3.16 11.65
CA GLN A 71 14.93 -4.40 12.31
C GLN A 71 14.49 -5.46 11.28
N ALA A 72 13.63 -5.09 10.33
CA ALA A 72 13.20 -5.97 9.26
C ALA A 72 14.36 -6.42 8.35
N ALA A 73 15.26 -5.50 7.97
CA ALA A 73 16.42 -5.76 7.13
C ALA A 73 17.36 -6.77 7.79
N MET A 74 17.78 -6.52 9.02
CA MET A 74 18.67 -7.43 9.76
C MET A 74 17.99 -8.78 10.04
N GLY A 75 16.71 -8.76 10.37
CA GLY A 75 15.91 -9.98 10.54
C GLY A 75 15.83 -10.83 9.25
N ALA A 76 15.94 -10.22 8.08
CA ALA A 76 15.99 -10.88 6.79
C ALA A 76 17.41 -11.33 6.39
N GLY A 77 18.42 -11.13 7.25
CA GLY A 77 19.81 -11.53 7.04
C GLY A 77 20.67 -10.49 6.32
N ILE A 78 20.17 -9.28 6.09
CA ILE A 78 20.98 -8.20 5.51
C ILE A 78 22.02 -7.76 6.55
N PRO A 79 23.32 -7.71 6.18
CA PRO A 79 24.42 -7.45 7.11
C PRO A 79 24.36 -6.06 7.79
N ALA A 80 25.04 -5.95 8.92
CA ALA A 80 25.07 -4.73 9.73
C ALA A 80 25.75 -3.53 9.03
N GLU A 81 26.58 -3.77 8.03
CA GLU A 81 27.27 -2.74 7.23
C GLU A 81 26.33 -2.03 6.24
N LYS A 82 25.16 -2.62 5.98
CA LYS A 82 24.16 -2.04 5.07
C LYS A 82 23.23 -1.09 5.83
N THR A 83 22.68 -0.13 5.14
CA THR A 83 21.81 0.90 5.75
C THR A 83 20.33 0.59 5.58
N ALA A 84 19.50 1.21 6.41
CA ALA A 84 18.04 1.15 6.28
C ALA A 84 17.38 2.46 6.72
N LEU A 85 16.29 2.84 6.04
CA LEU A 85 15.54 4.06 6.25
C LEU A 85 14.05 3.75 6.41
N VAL A 86 13.42 4.34 7.44
CA VAL A 86 11.95 4.39 7.57
C VAL A 86 11.47 5.74 7.05
N ILE A 87 10.41 5.71 6.25
CA ILE A 87 9.75 6.94 5.77
C ILE A 87 8.27 6.94 6.14
N ASN A 88 7.73 8.14 6.33
CA ASN A 88 6.32 8.38 6.55
C ASN A 88 5.81 9.42 5.53
N GLN A 89 5.06 8.97 4.58
CA GLN A 89 4.17 9.75 3.70
C GLN A 89 2.77 9.11 3.74
N LEU A 90 2.32 8.72 4.93
CA LEU A 90 1.04 8.06 5.16
C LEU A 90 0.78 6.93 4.14
N CYS A 91 -0.40 6.84 3.56
CA CYS A 91 -0.79 5.77 2.62
C CYS A 91 0.15 5.61 1.42
N GLY A 92 0.87 6.68 1.03
CA GLY A 92 1.82 6.67 -0.07
C GLY A 92 3.21 6.13 0.26
N SER A 93 3.51 5.89 1.54
CA SER A 93 4.88 5.56 2.01
C SER A 93 5.51 4.40 1.27
N GLY A 94 4.79 3.29 1.09
CA GLY A 94 5.33 2.12 0.41
C GLY A 94 5.72 2.38 -1.05
N LEU A 95 4.90 3.13 -1.79
CA LEU A 95 5.21 3.51 -3.17
C LEU A 95 6.30 4.60 -3.23
N ARG A 96 6.32 5.51 -2.24
CA ARG A 96 7.36 6.52 -2.10
C ARG A 96 8.71 5.90 -1.80
N ALA A 97 8.76 4.85 -0.99
CA ALA A 97 9.98 4.10 -0.73
C ALA A 97 10.58 3.51 -2.03
N VAL A 98 9.72 2.95 -2.90
CA VAL A 98 10.13 2.48 -4.23
C VAL A 98 10.67 3.64 -5.08
N ALA A 99 10.01 4.80 -5.06
CA ALA A 99 10.48 5.99 -5.78
C ALA A 99 11.84 6.50 -5.26
N LEU A 100 12.07 6.45 -3.94
CA LEU A 100 13.39 6.80 -3.35
C LEU A 100 14.46 5.79 -3.73
N GLY A 101 14.16 4.49 -3.70
CA GLY A 101 15.09 3.46 -4.18
C GLY A 101 15.44 3.62 -5.66
N PHE A 102 14.46 3.96 -6.49
CA PHE A 102 14.69 4.33 -7.89
C PHE A 102 15.66 5.52 -8.01
N GLN A 103 15.49 6.57 -7.20
CA GLN A 103 16.36 7.74 -7.21
C GLN A 103 17.79 7.39 -6.74
N SER A 104 17.92 6.61 -5.66
CA SER A 104 19.21 6.17 -5.12
C SER A 104 20.03 5.40 -6.15
N ILE A 105 19.42 4.42 -6.83
CA ILE A 105 20.08 3.65 -7.90
C ILE A 105 20.43 4.55 -9.08
N ARG A 106 19.53 5.41 -9.50
CA ARG A 106 19.73 6.27 -10.66
C ARG A 106 20.83 7.31 -10.46
N ASN A 107 21.03 7.75 -9.22
CA ASN A 107 22.11 8.67 -8.84
C ASN A 107 23.45 7.97 -8.64
N GLY A 108 23.48 6.63 -8.57
CA GLY A 108 24.69 5.85 -8.30
C GLY A 108 25.04 5.73 -6.81
N ASP A 109 24.09 6.06 -5.91
CA ASP A 109 24.27 5.95 -4.47
C ASP A 109 24.11 4.49 -3.98
N ALA A 110 23.38 3.66 -4.75
CA ALA A 110 23.11 2.26 -4.45
C ALA A 110 23.00 1.41 -5.72
N ASP A 111 23.40 0.13 -5.63
CA ASP A 111 23.30 -0.84 -6.73
C ASP A 111 22.02 -1.65 -6.67
N ILE A 112 21.68 -2.16 -5.47
CA ILE A 112 20.47 -2.95 -5.21
C ILE A 112 19.76 -2.38 -3.99
N VAL A 113 18.50 -2.01 -4.17
CA VAL A 113 17.65 -1.47 -3.09
C VAL A 113 16.45 -2.37 -2.89
N VAL A 114 16.16 -2.71 -1.64
CA VAL A 114 14.88 -3.30 -1.25
C VAL A 114 13.99 -2.15 -0.75
N ALA A 115 12.88 -1.92 -1.43
CA ALA A 115 11.99 -0.80 -1.13
C ALA A 115 10.53 -1.25 -1.05
N GLY A 116 9.82 -0.73 -0.07
CA GLY A 116 8.40 -1.04 0.10
C GLY A 116 7.81 -0.49 1.37
N GLY A 117 6.96 -1.26 2.05
CA GLY A 117 6.36 -0.82 3.30
C GLY A 117 5.86 -1.98 4.15
N GLN A 118 5.67 -1.68 5.41
CA GLN A 118 5.19 -2.57 6.45
C GLN A 118 4.29 -1.81 7.40
N GLU A 119 3.28 -2.45 7.96
CA GLU A 119 2.41 -1.86 8.96
C GLU A 119 1.80 -2.95 9.84
N SER A 120 1.68 -2.70 11.12
CA SER A 120 0.86 -3.49 12.04
C SER A 120 -0.05 -2.52 12.78
N MET A 121 -1.24 -2.32 12.25
CA MET A 121 -2.22 -1.41 12.86
C MET A 121 -2.77 -2.02 14.15
N SER A 122 -2.80 -3.36 14.24
CA SER A 122 -3.19 -4.09 15.44
C SER A 122 -2.22 -3.89 16.62
N GLN A 123 -0.95 -3.52 16.35
CA GLN A 123 0.08 -3.28 17.36
C GLN A 123 0.27 -1.78 17.69
N ALA A 124 -0.53 -0.90 17.13
CA ALA A 124 -0.45 0.53 17.44
C ALA A 124 -0.79 0.78 18.92
N PRO A 125 0.12 1.37 19.70
CA PRO A 125 -0.10 1.56 21.13
C PRO A 125 -0.98 2.78 21.40
N HIS A 126 -1.60 2.79 22.57
CA HIS A 126 -2.11 4.00 23.20
C HIS A 126 -0.98 4.65 23.99
N CYS A 127 -0.82 5.96 23.91
CA CYS A 127 0.25 6.69 24.60
C CYS A 127 -0.26 7.93 25.32
N ALA A 128 0.56 8.40 26.28
CA ALA A 128 0.34 9.65 26.99
C ALA A 128 1.63 10.43 27.11
N ASN A 129 1.56 11.76 27.08
CA ASN A 129 2.70 12.64 27.34
C ASN A 129 2.93 12.75 28.84
N MET A 130 3.88 11.95 29.36
CA MET A 130 4.15 11.85 30.81
C MET A 130 5.49 12.49 31.24
N ARG A 131 6.23 13.13 30.35
CA ARG A 131 7.55 13.71 30.72
C ARG A 131 7.45 14.79 31.82
N ASN A 132 6.35 15.54 31.83
CA ASN A 132 6.09 16.55 32.86
C ASN A 132 5.22 16.01 34.03
N GLY A 133 4.87 14.73 34.01
CA GLY A 133 3.99 14.11 35.00
C GLY A 133 2.53 14.55 34.91
N GLN A 134 1.67 13.89 35.68
CA GLN A 134 0.26 14.24 35.84
C GLN A 134 0.06 14.73 37.28
N LYS A 135 -0.11 16.06 37.45
CA LYS A 135 -0.20 16.67 38.77
C LYS A 135 -1.55 16.46 39.46
N LEU A 136 -2.64 16.44 38.67
CA LEU A 136 -4.02 16.35 39.20
C LEU A 136 -4.94 15.89 38.07
N GLY A 137 -6.00 15.12 38.42
CA GLY A 137 -7.05 14.68 37.49
C GLY A 137 -6.74 13.36 36.80
N ALA A 138 -7.59 12.96 35.83
CA ALA A 138 -7.45 11.72 35.07
C ALA A 138 -6.31 11.81 34.06
N LEU A 139 -5.74 10.67 33.71
CA LEU A 139 -4.81 10.52 32.59
C LEU A 139 -5.57 10.03 31.37
N GLU A 140 -5.45 10.76 30.28
CA GLU A 140 -6.00 10.36 28.96
C GLU A 140 -4.91 9.66 28.15
N LEU A 141 -5.25 8.50 27.57
CA LEU A 141 -4.41 7.78 26.61
C LEU A 141 -4.90 8.06 25.19
N VAL A 142 -3.98 8.45 24.32
CA VAL A 142 -4.24 8.74 22.93
C VAL A 142 -4.00 7.50 22.08
N ASP A 143 -4.99 7.10 21.28
CA ASP A 143 -4.83 6.04 20.28
C ASP A 143 -3.95 6.53 19.12
N THR A 144 -2.73 6.02 19.02
CA THR A 144 -1.78 6.44 17.98
C THR A 144 -2.22 6.02 16.58
N MET A 145 -2.97 4.94 16.44
CA MET A 145 -3.53 4.54 15.15
C MET A 145 -4.50 5.61 14.60
N LEU A 146 -5.34 6.15 15.47
CA LEU A 146 -6.24 7.24 15.08
C LEU A 146 -5.47 8.52 14.80
N VAL A 147 -4.70 9.01 15.77
CA VAL A 147 -4.09 10.35 15.69
C VAL A 147 -3.02 10.45 14.60
N ASP A 148 -2.18 9.43 14.46
CA ASP A 148 -1.06 9.46 13.52
C ASP A 148 -1.43 8.91 12.14
N GLY A 149 -2.47 8.06 12.04
CA GLY A 149 -2.82 7.37 10.80
C GLY A 149 -4.15 7.78 10.16
N LEU A 150 -5.18 8.05 10.97
CA LEU A 150 -6.57 8.16 10.48
C LEU A 150 -7.24 9.51 10.77
N TRP A 151 -6.54 10.47 11.38
CA TRP A 151 -7.05 11.77 11.75
C TRP A 151 -6.48 12.88 10.89
N ASP A 152 -7.33 13.77 10.37
CA ASP A 152 -6.88 14.97 9.69
C ASP A 152 -6.38 15.98 10.71
N ALA A 153 -5.06 16.21 10.70
CA ALA A 153 -4.40 17.12 11.62
C ALA A 153 -4.74 18.60 11.40
N PHE A 154 -5.28 18.95 10.23
CA PHE A 154 -5.60 20.34 9.85
C PHE A 154 -7.03 20.73 10.22
N HIS A 155 -7.98 19.80 10.06
CA HIS A 155 -9.41 20.04 10.31
C HIS A 155 -9.94 19.37 11.57
N GLY A 156 -9.16 18.46 12.19
CA GLY A 156 -9.52 17.85 13.47
C GLY A 156 -10.67 16.84 13.38
N TYR A 157 -10.73 16.05 12.29
CA TYR A 157 -11.73 14.99 12.10
C TYR A 157 -11.14 13.74 11.45
N HIS A 158 -11.89 12.65 11.46
CA HIS A 158 -11.46 11.38 10.89
C HIS A 158 -11.36 11.45 9.35
N MET A 159 -10.45 10.65 8.74
CA MET A 159 -10.31 10.53 7.28
C MET A 159 -11.63 10.21 6.56
N GLY A 160 -12.55 9.50 7.21
CA GLY A 160 -13.89 9.25 6.67
C GLY A 160 -14.71 10.54 6.42
N ASN A 161 -14.48 11.60 7.19
CA ASN A 161 -15.11 12.91 6.93
C ASN A 161 -14.56 13.55 5.65
N THR A 162 -13.28 13.34 5.31
CA THR A 162 -12.74 13.78 4.02
C THR A 162 -13.39 13.02 2.86
N ALA A 163 -13.73 11.75 3.05
CA ALA A 163 -14.48 10.98 2.05
C ALA A 163 -15.91 11.48 1.87
N GLU A 164 -16.60 11.90 2.95
CA GLU A 164 -17.90 12.58 2.86
C GLU A 164 -17.81 13.91 2.09
N ASN A 165 -16.72 14.68 2.28
CA ASN A 165 -16.48 15.90 1.52
C ASN A 165 -16.32 15.60 0.03
N VAL A 166 -15.56 14.56 -0.33
CA VAL A 166 -15.41 14.10 -1.72
C VAL A 166 -16.76 13.66 -2.28
N ALA A 167 -17.54 12.86 -1.54
CA ALA A 167 -18.86 12.41 -1.96
C ALA A 167 -19.79 13.59 -2.28
N LYS A 168 -19.82 14.61 -1.42
CA LYS A 168 -20.60 15.84 -1.62
C LYS A 168 -20.12 16.63 -2.84
N GLN A 169 -18.81 16.88 -2.95
CA GLN A 169 -18.22 17.69 -4.03
C GLN A 169 -18.42 17.06 -5.40
N PHE A 170 -18.21 15.75 -5.53
CA PHE A 170 -18.29 15.01 -6.79
C PHE A 170 -19.67 14.37 -7.02
N LYS A 171 -20.63 14.59 -6.12
CA LYS A 171 -22.01 14.07 -6.20
C LYS A 171 -22.05 12.53 -6.30
N ILE A 172 -21.23 11.87 -5.52
CA ILE A 172 -21.16 10.40 -5.44
C ILE A 172 -22.17 9.94 -4.38
N GLY A 173 -23.30 9.42 -4.79
CA GLY A 173 -24.34 8.92 -3.90
C GLY A 173 -23.95 7.63 -3.16
N ARG A 174 -24.71 7.30 -2.12
CA ARG A 174 -24.54 6.08 -1.33
C ARG A 174 -24.67 4.81 -2.18
N ASP A 175 -25.62 4.79 -3.09
CA ASP A 175 -25.88 3.71 -4.03
C ASP A 175 -24.67 3.40 -4.93
N VAL A 176 -24.04 4.45 -5.45
CA VAL A 176 -22.81 4.34 -6.26
C VAL A 176 -21.65 3.78 -5.44
N GLN A 177 -21.50 4.27 -4.19
CA GLN A 177 -20.44 3.79 -3.29
C GLN A 177 -20.63 2.32 -2.91
N ASP A 178 -21.84 1.91 -2.57
CA ASP A 178 -22.14 0.52 -2.21
C ASP A 178 -22.01 -0.42 -3.41
N ALA A 179 -22.41 0.00 -4.60
CA ALA A 179 -22.19 -0.78 -5.83
C ALA A 179 -20.71 -0.98 -6.14
N PHE A 180 -19.90 0.09 -5.99
CA PHE A 180 -18.45 0.00 -6.15
C PHE A 180 -17.81 -0.95 -5.12
N ALA A 181 -18.19 -0.83 -3.85
CA ALA A 181 -17.67 -1.67 -2.78
C ALA A 181 -18.05 -3.15 -2.95
N ALA A 182 -19.30 -3.43 -3.34
CA ALA A 182 -19.75 -4.78 -3.65
C ALA A 182 -18.95 -5.38 -4.82
N ALA A 183 -18.70 -4.60 -5.88
CA ALA A 183 -17.90 -5.03 -7.02
C ALA A 183 -16.44 -5.32 -6.62
N SER A 184 -15.84 -4.49 -5.76
CA SER A 184 -14.49 -4.75 -5.22
C SER A 184 -14.43 -6.07 -4.44
N GLN A 185 -15.39 -6.32 -3.55
CA GLN A 185 -15.50 -7.58 -2.80
C GLN A 185 -15.68 -8.80 -3.71
N GLN A 186 -16.56 -8.72 -4.70
CA GLN A 186 -16.83 -9.81 -5.65
C GLN A 186 -15.60 -10.11 -6.52
N LYS A 187 -14.87 -9.07 -6.98
CA LYS A 187 -13.60 -9.25 -7.70
C LYS A 187 -12.56 -9.94 -6.82
N ALA A 188 -12.43 -9.54 -5.55
CA ALA A 188 -11.47 -10.15 -4.62
C ALA A 188 -11.84 -11.61 -4.30
N GLU A 189 -13.11 -11.91 -4.09
CA GLU A 189 -13.60 -13.27 -3.89
C GLU A 189 -13.29 -14.16 -5.09
N ALA A 190 -13.58 -13.68 -6.31
CA ALA A 190 -13.28 -14.40 -7.54
C ALA A 190 -11.77 -14.62 -7.72
N ALA A 191 -10.96 -13.60 -7.43
CA ALA A 191 -9.50 -13.68 -7.49
C ALA A 191 -8.92 -14.68 -6.48
N GLN A 192 -9.41 -14.70 -5.23
CA GLN A 192 -9.01 -15.69 -4.23
C GLN A 192 -9.39 -17.12 -4.65
N LYS A 193 -10.61 -17.33 -5.13
CA LYS A 193 -11.07 -18.64 -5.63
C LYS A 193 -10.25 -19.13 -6.82
N ALA A 194 -9.82 -18.22 -7.69
CA ALA A 194 -8.98 -18.51 -8.85
C ALA A 194 -7.47 -18.60 -8.52
N GLY A 195 -7.06 -18.42 -7.25
CA GLY A 195 -5.65 -18.47 -6.84
C GLY A 195 -4.79 -17.31 -7.36
N ARG A 196 -5.40 -16.18 -7.73
CA ARG A 196 -4.70 -15.04 -8.36
C ARG A 196 -3.60 -14.44 -7.49
N PHE A 197 -3.69 -14.55 -6.16
CA PHE A 197 -2.75 -13.97 -5.22
C PHE A 197 -1.64 -14.93 -4.76
N VAL A 198 -1.68 -16.20 -5.18
CA VAL A 198 -0.73 -17.23 -4.69
C VAL A 198 0.73 -16.87 -5.00
N ASP A 199 1.00 -16.34 -6.19
CA ASP A 199 2.36 -16.04 -6.64
C ASP A 199 2.94 -14.79 -5.95
N GLU A 200 2.09 -13.83 -5.57
CA GLU A 200 2.53 -12.58 -4.94
C GLU A 200 2.68 -12.71 -3.42
N ILE A 201 1.85 -13.56 -2.78
CA ILE A 201 1.85 -13.77 -1.33
C ILE A 201 3.06 -14.64 -0.92
N THR A 202 3.70 -14.27 0.18
CA THR A 202 4.60 -15.13 0.93
C THR A 202 3.91 -15.53 2.23
N PRO A 203 3.80 -16.83 2.55
CA PRO A 203 3.21 -17.27 3.81
C PRO A 203 3.98 -16.74 5.03
N VAL A 204 3.24 -16.39 6.07
CA VAL A 204 3.79 -15.95 7.37
C VAL A 204 3.54 -17.04 8.40
N THR A 205 4.61 -17.51 9.04
CA THR A 205 4.52 -18.52 10.10
C THR A 205 4.54 -17.86 11.47
N ILE A 206 3.46 -18.06 12.22
CA ILE A 206 3.32 -17.58 13.60
C ILE A 206 3.66 -18.71 14.54
N LYS A 207 4.71 -18.51 15.34
CA LYS A 207 5.15 -19.49 16.35
C LYS A 207 4.15 -19.58 17.51
N GLY A 208 3.70 -20.76 17.83
CA GLY A 208 2.73 -21.00 18.89
C GLY A 208 3.14 -22.13 19.84
N ARG A 209 2.72 -22.04 21.12
CA ARG A 209 2.99 -23.09 22.13
C ARG A 209 2.38 -24.46 21.77
N LYS A 210 1.30 -24.46 21.00
CA LYS A 210 0.58 -25.67 20.57
C LYS A 210 0.90 -26.09 19.13
N GLY A 211 1.89 -25.46 18.51
CA GLY A 211 2.28 -25.63 17.13
C GLY A 211 2.24 -24.32 16.36
N ASP A 212 2.92 -24.29 15.22
CA ASP A 212 2.99 -23.13 14.36
C ASP A 212 1.71 -23.00 13.52
N THR A 213 1.28 -21.77 13.30
CA THR A 213 0.17 -21.43 12.39
C THR A 213 0.74 -20.76 11.15
N VAL A 214 0.36 -21.24 9.97
CA VAL A 214 0.75 -20.63 8.69
C VAL A 214 -0.42 -19.80 8.18
N VAL A 215 -0.18 -18.51 7.93
CA VAL A 215 -1.12 -17.58 7.30
C VAL A 215 -0.65 -17.36 5.87
N ASP A 216 -1.44 -17.77 4.89
CA ASP A 216 -1.10 -17.77 3.46
C ASP A 216 -2.16 -17.11 2.56
N LYS A 217 -3.21 -16.51 3.15
CA LYS A 217 -4.31 -15.86 2.43
C LYS A 217 -4.69 -14.55 3.08
N ASP A 218 -5.15 -13.61 2.26
CA ASP A 218 -5.76 -12.37 2.74
C ASP A 218 -7.02 -12.70 3.53
N GLU A 219 -7.11 -12.15 4.74
CA GLU A 219 -8.16 -12.45 5.71
C GLU A 219 -9.35 -11.48 5.61
N HIS A 220 -9.12 -10.29 5.05
CA HIS A 220 -10.12 -9.23 5.04
C HIS A 220 -11.29 -9.41 4.06
N PRO A 221 -11.15 -10.06 2.88
CA PRO A 221 -12.24 -10.20 1.92
C PRO A 221 -13.49 -10.86 2.51
N ARG A 222 -14.65 -10.22 2.32
CA ARG A 222 -15.96 -10.69 2.81
C ARG A 222 -16.72 -11.35 1.66
N HIS A 223 -16.62 -12.66 1.57
CA HIS A 223 -17.28 -13.42 0.52
C HIS A 223 -18.80 -13.31 0.60
N GLY A 224 -19.46 -13.29 -0.55
CA GLY A 224 -20.91 -13.16 -0.63
C GLY A 224 -21.46 -11.75 -0.40
N THR A 225 -20.60 -10.71 -0.39
CA THR A 225 -21.04 -9.33 -0.27
C THR A 225 -21.86 -8.89 -1.47
N THR A 226 -23.03 -8.31 -1.23
CA THR A 226 -23.92 -7.72 -2.24
C THR A 226 -24.26 -6.28 -1.91
N VAL A 227 -24.85 -5.55 -2.86
CA VAL A 227 -25.33 -4.17 -2.64
C VAL A 227 -26.39 -4.15 -1.54
N GLU A 228 -27.27 -5.13 -1.49
CA GLU A 228 -28.35 -5.24 -0.49
C GLU A 228 -27.76 -5.39 0.92
N THR A 229 -26.69 -6.18 1.09
CA THR A 229 -26.02 -6.33 2.39
C THR A 229 -25.33 -5.04 2.85
N LEU A 230 -24.82 -4.24 1.91
CA LEU A 230 -24.15 -2.98 2.21
C LEU A 230 -25.15 -1.85 2.48
N SER A 231 -26.27 -1.79 1.77
CA SER A 231 -27.27 -0.74 1.91
C SER A 231 -27.88 -0.63 3.32
N GLY A 232 -27.92 -1.75 4.06
CA GLY A 232 -28.37 -1.80 5.44
C GLY A 232 -27.39 -1.20 6.48
N LEU A 233 -26.16 -0.88 6.09
CA LEU A 233 -25.16 -0.33 7.01
C LEU A 233 -25.41 1.16 7.31
N ARG A 234 -25.17 1.55 8.57
CA ARG A 234 -25.30 2.96 9.00
C ARG A 234 -24.07 3.76 8.57
N PRO A 235 -24.23 5.04 8.24
CA PRO A 235 -23.09 5.96 8.08
C PRO A 235 -22.21 5.96 9.32
N ALA A 236 -20.88 5.99 9.10
CA ALA A 236 -19.90 5.81 10.17
C ALA A 236 -19.31 7.14 10.69
N PHE A 237 -19.27 8.19 9.86
CA PHE A 237 -18.52 9.41 10.15
C PHE A 237 -19.40 10.67 10.21
N ASP A 238 -20.52 10.68 9.54
CA ASP A 238 -21.53 11.75 9.57
C ASP A 238 -22.91 11.08 9.65
N LYS A 239 -23.80 11.52 10.54
CA LYS A 239 -25.14 10.94 10.71
C LYS A 239 -25.98 10.99 9.43
N GLU A 240 -25.79 12.03 8.63
CA GLU A 240 -26.45 12.28 7.35
C GLU A 240 -25.54 11.87 6.17
N GLY A 241 -24.45 11.18 6.45
CA GLY A 241 -23.43 10.81 5.48
C GLY A 241 -23.75 9.56 4.67
N SER A 242 -22.81 9.20 3.82
CA SER A 242 -22.92 8.09 2.89
C SER A 242 -21.81 7.03 3.07
N VAL A 243 -20.73 7.38 3.78
CA VAL A 243 -19.58 6.51 4.02
C VAL A 243 -19.86 5.58 5.18
N THR A 244 -19.69 4.28 4.95
CA THR A 244 -19.95 3.20 5.93
C THR A 244 -18.73 2.32 6.11
N ALA A 245 -18.76 1.45 7.10
CA ALA A 245 -17.74 0.40 7.29
C ALA A 245 -17.70 -0.61 6.13
N GLY A 246 -18.71 -0.65 5.27
CA GLY A 246 -18.78 -1.57 4.11
C GLY A 246 -18.25 -0.95 2.82
N ASN A 247 -18.20 0.39 2.70
CA ASN A 247 -17.72 1.09 1.53
C ASN A 247 -16.45 1.92 1.82
N ALA A 248 -15.77 1.61 2.91
CA ALA A 248 -14.45 2.09 3.32
C ALA A 248 -13.47 0.91 3.40
N SER A 249 -12.17 1.19 3.25
CA SER A 249 -11.13 0.19 3.49
C SER A 249 -11.04 -0.20 4.96
N GLY A 250 -10.46 -1.36 5.24
CA GLY A 250 -10.27 -1.85 6.60
C GLY A 250 -9.04 -1.29 7.30
N ILE A 251 -8.94 -1.63 8.58
CA ILE A 251 -7.75 -1.50 9.43
C ILE A 251 -7.03 -2.85 9.35
N ASN A 252 -5.76 -2.87 8.96
CA ASN A 252 -5.11 -4.10 8.56
C ASN A 252 -3.62 -4.14 8.92
N ASP A 253 -3.07 -5.36 8.90
CA ASP A 253 -1.67 -5.66 9.11
C ASP A 253 -1.08 -6.25 7.82
N GLY A 254 0.15 -5.88 7.44
CA GLY A 254 0.79 -6.45 6.27
C GLY A 254 2.08 -5.76 5.86
N ALA A 255 2.79 -6.37 4.92
CA ALA A 255 4.00 -5.81 4.31
C ALA A 255 4.09 -6.19 2.83
N ALA A 256 4.69 -5.31 2.04
CA ALA A 256 5.02 -5.56 0.64
C ALA A 256 6.31 -4.85 0.25
N VAL A 257 7.13 -5.47 -0.56
CA VAL A 257 8.42 -4.91 -1.01
C VAL A 257 8.73 -5.30 -2.45
N ALA A 258 9.57 -4.49 -3.09
CA ALA A 258 10.18 -4.74 -4.38
C ALA A 258 11.71 -4.72 -4.24
N VAL A 259 12.42 -5.51 -5.05
CA VAL A 259 13.87 -5.48 -5.23
C VAL A 259 14.17 -4.70 -6.50
N LEU A 260 14.93 -3.62 -6.36
CA LEU A 260 15.26 -2.70 -7.45
C LEU A 260 16.75 -2.80 -7.79
N MET A 261 17.07 -2.69 -9.08
CA MET A 261 18.44 -2.59 -9.60
C MET A 261 18.43 -1.93 -10.98
N THR A 262 19.61 -1.71 -11.56
CA THR A 262 19.68 -1.28 -12.97
C THR A 262 19.32 -2.43 -13.93
N ALA A 263 18.81 -2.10 -15.13
CA ALA A 263 18.56 -3.10 -16.18
C ALA A 263 19.85 -3.87 -16.56
N ALA A 264 20.99 -3.17 -16.57
CA ALA A 264 22.30 -3.78 -16.82
C ALA A 264 22.67 -4.80 -15.73
N ALA A 265 22.44 -4.48 -14.45
CA ALA A 265 22.69 -5.40 -13.34
C ALA A 265 21.77 -6.63 -13.40
N ALA A 266 20.50 -6.47 -13.72
CA ALA A 266 19.55 -7.55 -13.90
C ALA A 266 19.99 -8.49 -15.05
N LYS A 267 20.36 -7.92 -16.20
CA LYS A 267 20.87 -8.66 -17.36
C LYS A 267 22.13 -9.46 -17.03
N ALA A 268 23.12 -8.83 -16.37
CA ALA A 268 24.36 -9.50 -15.97
C ALA A 268 24.11 -10.69 -15.03
N ARG A 269 23.02 -10.69 -14.28
CA ARG A 269 22.59 -11.75 -13.34
C ARG A 269 21.66 -12.78 -13.98
N GLY A 270 21.27 -12.60 -15.25
CA GLY A 270 20.28 -13.46 -15.91
C GLY A 270 18.86 -13.34 -15.28
N ILE A 271 18.55 -12.20 -14.67
CA ILE A 271 17.23 -11.92 -14.09
C ILE A 271 16.36 -11.26 -15.16
N THR A 272 15.19 -11.84 -15.42
CA THR A 272 14.14 -11.18 -16.20
C THR A 272 13.36 -10.25 -15.28
N PRO A 273 13.43 -8.92 -15.46
CA PRO A 273 12.69 -8.00 -14.61
C PRO A 273 11.17 -8.16 -14.75
N MET A 274 10.45 -7.90 -13.67
CA MET A 274 8.98 -7.84 -13.72
C MET A 274 8.49 -6.62 -14.52
N ALA A 275 9.14 -5.48 -14.34
CA ALA A 275 8.89 -4.23 -15.08
C ALA A 275 10.05 -3.24 -14.89
N LYS A 276 10.13 -2.23 -15.76
CA LYS A 276 10.92 -1.02 -15.52
C LYS A 276 10.04 0.07 -14.91
N ILE A 277 10.63 0.93 -14.08
CA ILE A 277 9.99 2.13 -13.58
C ILE A 277 10.18 3.23 -14.62
N VAL A 278 9.08 3.65 -15.26
CA VAL A 278 9.11 4.67 -16.33
C VAL A 278 9.10 6.07 -15.73
N SER A 279 8.19 6.31 -14.80
CA SER A 279 8.02 7.60 -14.14
C SER A 279 7.30 7.46 -12.81
N TRP A 280 7.36 8.50 -12.02
CA TRP A 280 6.55 8.66 -10.82
C TRP A 280 6.33 10.15 -10.51
N ALA A 281 5.27 10.45 -9.77
CA ALA A 281 4.98 11.80 -9.32
C ALA A 281 4.22 11.78 -7.98
N THR A 282 4.42 12.84 -7.20
CA THR A 282 3.56 13.21 -6.07
C THR A 282 2.89 14.54 -6.36
N SER A 283 1.74 14.78 -5.78
CA SER A 283 1.00 16.04 -5.88
C SER A 283 0.31 16.36 -4.57
N GLY A 284 0.16 17.64 -4.25
CA GLY A 284 -0.64 18.13 -3.16
C GLY A 284 -2.06 18.49 -3.63
N VAL A 285 -3.02 18.35 -2.73
CA VAL A 285 -4.41 18.80 -2.85
C VAL A 285 -4.88 19.34 -1.50
N ASP A 286 -6.06 19.96 -1.45
CA ASP A 286 -6.66 20.36 -0.19
C ASP A 286 -6.82 19.14 0.74
N PRO A 287 -6.35 19.19 2.01
CA PRO A 287 -6.49 18.08 2.96
C PRO A 287 -7.94 17.64 3.16
N SER A 288 -8.90 18.54 3.11
CA SER A 288 -10.32 18.23 3.30
C SER A 288 -10.91 17.31 2.23
N ILE A 289 -10.23 17.20 1.08
CA ILE A 289 -10.58 16.31 -0.04
C ILE A 289 -9.37 15.46 -0.46
N MET A 290 -8.59 14.98 0.51
CA MET A 290 -7.35 14.22 0.28
C MET A 290 -7.53 13.05 -0.70
N GLY A 291 -8.72 12.48 -0.77
CA GLY A 291 -9.08 11.40 -1.68
C GLY A 291 -8.88 11.73 -3.17
N THR A 292 -8.81 13.02 -3.53
CA THR A 292 -8.56 13.46 -4.92
C THR A 292 -7.08 13.47 -5.31
N GLY A 293 -6.16 13.24 -4.36
CA GLY A 293 -4.72 13.23 -4.61
C GLY A 293 -4.23 12.38 -5.79
N PRO A 294 -4.81 11.19 -6.07
CA PRO A 294 -4.47 10.38 -7.24
C PRO A 294 -4.66 11.10 -8.57
N ILE A 295 -5.60 12.04 -8.67
CA ILE A 295 -5.93 12.73 -9.92
C ILE A 295 -4.72 13.51 -10.45
N PRO A 296 -4.21 14.55 -9.75
CA PRO A 296 -3.04 15.28 -10.21
C PRO A 296 -1.77 14.44 -10.22
N ALA A 297 -1.60 13.49 -9.28
CA ALA A 297 -0.42 12.62 -9.24
C ALA A 297 -0.34 11.71 -10.47
N SER A 298 -1.45 11.08 -10.87
CA SER A 298 -1.51 10.23 -12.06
C SER A 298 -1.28 11.03 -13.34
N ARG A 299 -1.94 12.19 -13.48
CA ARG A 299 -1.72 13.09 -14.63
C ARG A 299 -0.24 13.49 -14.75
N ALA A 300 0.41 13.82 -13.63
CA ALA A 300 1.82 14.20 -13.63
C ALA A 300 2.77 13.02 -13.95
N ALA A 301 2.48 11.81 -13.43
CA ALA A 301 3.25 10.62 -13.74
C ALA A 301 3.13 10.22 -15.21
N LEU A 302 1.91 10.22 -15.76
CA LEU A 302 1.64 9.95 -17.18
C LEU A 302 2.35 10.96 -18.09
N ALA A 303 2.27 12.26 -17.79
CA ALA A 303 2.96 13.29 -18.54
C ALA A 303 4.49 13.08 -18.57
N LYS A 304 5.09 12.70 -17.44
CA LYS A 304 6.52 12.35 -17.36
C LYS A 304 6.88 11.08 -18.15
N ALA A 305 5.96 10.13 -18.26
CA ALA A 305 6.12 8.92 -19.06
C ALA A 305 5.94 9.18 -20.56
N GLY A 306 5.33 10.32 -20.94
CA GLY A 306 4.89 10.59 -22.30
C GLY A 306 3.67 9.73 -22.70
N TRP A 307 2.86 9.31 -21.71
CA TRP A 307 1.68 8.47 -21.92
C TRP A 307 0.40 9.25 -21.70
N SER A 308 -0.64 8.85 -22.42
CA SER A 308 -2.03 9.21 -22.18
C SER A 308 -2.70 8.15 -21.28
N ILE A 309 -3.88 8.47 -20.74
CA ILE A 309 -4.68 7.51 -19.98
C ILE A 309 -5.09 6.31 -20.84
N GLY A 310 -5.35 6.51 -22.13
CA GLY A 310 -5.71 5.46 -23.08
C GLY A 310 -4.57 4.48 -23.43
N ASP A 311 -3.33 4.80 -23.03
CA ASP A 311 -2.18 3.91 -23.22
C ASP A 311 -2.02 2.87 -22.10
N LEU A 312 -2.82 2.97 -21.03
CA LEU A 312 -2.75 2.07 -19.88
C LEU A 312 -3.47 0.75 -20.16
N ASP A 313 -2.80 -0.36 -19.91
CA ASP A 313 -3.38 -1.70 -19.98
C ASP A 313 -3.97 -2.13 -18.62
N LEU A 314 -3.39 -1.65 -17.50
CA LEU A 314 -3.81 -2.04 -16.16
C LEU A 314 -3.54 -0.91 -15.14
N VAL A 315 -4.45 -0.77 -14.18
CA VAL A 315 -4.36 0.22 -13.11
C VAL A 315 -4.64 -0.44 -11.76
N GLU A 316 -3.79 -0.18 -10.78
CA GLU A 316 -4.05 -0.43 -9.38
C GLU A 316 -4.16 0.91 -8.64
N ALA A 317 -5.37 1.30 -8.27
CA ALA A 317 -5.69 2.53 -7.54
C ALA A 317 -6.20 2.16 -6.15
N ASN A 318 -5.54 2.66 -5.09
CA ASN A 318 -5.94 2.31 -3.73
C ASN A 318 -7.35 2.82 -3.40
N GLU A 319 -8.18 1.92 -2.89
CA GLU A 319 -9.56 2.20 -2.50
C GLU A 319 -9.63 2.52 -0.99
N ALA A 320 -9.14 3.69 -0.58
CA ALA A 320 -9.28 4.10 0.82
C ALA A 320 -10.75 4.22 1.22
N PHE A 321 -11.57 4.77 0.30
CA PHE A 321 -13.02 4.89 0.40
C PHE A 321 -13.65 4.74 -0.99
N ALA A 322 -14.84 4.16 -1.09
CA ALA A 322 -15.55 4.05 -2.36
C ALA A 322 -15.85 5.42 -2.97
N ALA A 323 -16.25 6.40 -2.14
CA ALA A 323 -16.48 7.79 -2.58
C ALA A 323 -15.25 8.37 -3.29
N GLN A 324 -14.07 8.19 -2.70
CA GLN A 324 -12.80 8.64 -3.25
C GLN A 324 -12.46 7.91 -4.56
N ALA A 325 -12.60 6.57 -4.58
CA ALA A 325 -12.27 5.78 -5.76
C ALA A 325 -13.19 6.12 -6.95
N CYS A 326 -14.49 6.29 -6.72
CA CYS A 326 -15.44 6.73 -7.73
C CYS A 326 -15.11 8.12 -8.28
N ALA A 327 -14.75 9.09 -7.41
CA ALA A 327 -14.36 10.43 -7.85
C ALA A 327 -13.09 10.40 -8.72
N VAL A 328 -12.09 9.60 -8.34
CA VAL A 328 -10.85 9.42 -9.12
C VAL A 328 -11.15 8.81 -10.48
N ASN A 329 -11.99 7.76 -10.53
CA ASN A 329 -12.40 7.11 -11.77
C ASN A 329 -13.13 8.09 -12.71
N GLN A 330 -14.04 8.90 -12.15
CA GLN A 330 -14.78 9.92 -12.89
C GLN A 330 -13.86 10.98 -13.50
N GLU A 331 -12.92 11.51 -12.70
CA GLU A 331 -12.06 12.63 -13.11
C GLU A 331 -10.92 12.23 -14.05
N LEU A 332 -10.41 11.01 -13.93
CA LEU A 332 -9.38 10.50 -14.83
C LEU A 332 -9.97 9.92 -16.11
N GLY A 333 -11.22 9.45 -16.08
CA GLY A 333 -11.91 8.94 -17.27
C GLY A 333 -11.27 7.69 -17.87
N TRP A 334 -10.55 6.92 -17.08
CA TRP A 334 -9.97 5.65 -17.53
C TRP A 334 -11.03 4.55 -17.64
N ASN A 335 -10.70 3.50 -18.38
CA ASN A 335 -11.57 2.33 -18.46
C ASN A 335 -11.64 1.62 -17.10
N ALA A 336 -12.82 1.54 -16.51
CA ALA A 336 -13.03 0.89 -15.21
C ALA A 336 -12.71 -0.64 -15.24
N ASP A 337 -12.74 -1.27 -16.42
CA ASP A 337 -12.47 -2.71 -16.57
C ASP A 337 -11.00 -3.07 -16.38
N ILE A 338 -10.08 -2.09 -16.47
CA ILE A 338 -8.66 -2.29 -16.22
C ILE A 338 -8.24 -1.86 -14.80
N VAL A 339 -9.18 -1.35 -13.98
CA VAL A 339 -8.89 -0.84 -12.64
C VAL A 339 -9.23 -1.88 -11.59
N ASN A 340 -8.25 -2.19 -10.72
CA ASN A 340 -8.41 -3.09 -9.58
C ASN A 340 -9.16 -4.38 -9.98
N VAL A 341 -8.64 -5.04 -10.99
CA VAL A 341 -9.31 -6.20 -11.63
C VAL A 341 -9.47 -7.40 -10.71
N ASN A 342 -8.71 -7.45 -9.62
CA ASN A 342 -8.79 -8.46 -8.57
C ASN A 342 -9.38 -7.93 -7.26
N GLY A 343 -10.11 -6.80 -7.30
CA GLY A 343 -10.54 -6.06 -6.12
C GLY A 343 -9.45 -5.16 -5.56
N GLY A 344 -9.83 -4.18 -4.75
CA GLY A 344 -8.92 -3.21 -4.14
C GLY A 344 -9.00 -3.21 -2.61
N ALA A 345 -8.56 -2.12 -1.99
CA ALA A 345 -8.37 -2.05 -0.54
C ALA A 345 -9.66 -2.17 0.28
N ILE A 346 -10.84 -1.86 -0.27
CA ILE A 346 -12.13 -2.10 0.40
C ILE A 346 -12.29 -3.60 0.69
N ALA A 347 -11.87 -4.45 -0.24
CA ALA A 347 -11.94 -5.89 -0.09
C ALA A 347 -10.67 -6.50 0.52
N LEU A 348 -9.49 -6.10 0.05
CA LEU A 348 -8.21 -6.70 0.45
C LEU A 348 -7.64 -6.13 1.74
N GLY A 349 -8.03 -4.89 2.11
CA GLY A 349 -7.51 -4.20 3.28
C GLY A 349 -6.47 -3.12 2.96
N HIS A 350 -6.17 -2.28 3.99
CA HIS A 350 -5.31 -1.11 3.85
C HIS A 350 -4.30 -0.97 4.99
N PRO A 351 -3.27 -1.83 5.07
CA PRO A 351 -2.15 -1.62 5.98
C PRO A 351 -1.36 -0.38 5.52
N ILE A 352 -1.59 0.78 6.17
CA ILE A 352 -1.31 2.13 5.65
C ILE A 352 0.09 2.23 5.03
N GLY A 353 1.15 1.97 5.78
CA GLY A 353 2.53 2.12 5.30
C GLY A 353 2.93 1.10 4.22
N ALA A 354 2.27 -0.06 4.17
CA ALA A 354 2.54 -1.10 3.18
C ALA A 354 1.75 -0.92 1.88
N SER A 355 0.63 -0.22 1.91
CA SER A 355 -0.36 -0.21 0.82
C SER A 355 0.20 0.25 -0.51
N GLY A 356 1.10 1.23 -0.53
CA GLY A 356 1.72 1.68 -1.78
C GLY A 356 2.54 0.59 -2.48
N ALA A 357 3.27 -0.21 -1.72
CA ALA A 357 4.00 -1.35 -2.26
C ALA A 357 3.07 -2.54 -2.55
N ARG A 358 1.97 -2.72 -1.78
CA ARG A 358 0.96 -3.75 -2.03
C ARG A 358 0.30 -3.54 -3.39
N VAL A 359 -0.20 -2.34 -3.70
CA VAL A 359 -0.83 -2.06 -5.00
C VAL A 359 0.16 -2.25 -6.15
N LEU A 360 1.41 -1.81 -5.99
CA LEU A 360 2.45 -2.06 -6.99
C LEU A 360 2.71 -3.55 -7.19
N THR A 361 2.82 -4.33 -6.11
CA THR A 361 3.04 -5.78 -6.17
C THR A 361 1.92 -6.46 -6.94
N THR A 362 0.66 -6.20 -6.59
CA THR A 362 -0.51 -6.78 -7.28
C THR A 362 -0.54 -6.38 -8.76
N LEU A 363 -0.25 -5.11 -9.08
CA LEU A 363 -0.13 -4.62 -10.45
C LEU A 363 0.88 -5.44 -11.26
N LEU A 364 2.09 -5.63 -10.74
CA LEU A 364 3.18 -6.35 -11.43
C LEU A 364 2.81 -7.80 -11.73
N PHE A 365 2.25 -8.52 -10.76
CA PHE A 365 1.84 -9.91 -10.96
C PHE A 365 0.67 -10.04 -11.93
N GLU A 366 -0.29 -9.12 -11.88
CA GLU A 366 -1.42 -9.16 -12.81
C GLU A 366 -1.02 -8.73 -14.23
N MET A 367 -0.10 -7.76 -14.39
CA MET A 367 0.49 -7.43 -15.69
C MET A 367 1.16 -8.65 -16.33
N ALA A 368 1.93 -9.43 -15.55
CA ALA A 368 2.55 -10.65 -16.05
C ALA A 368 1.53 -11.70 -16.47
N ARG A 369 0.43 -11.85 -15.72
CA ARG A 369 -0.61 -12.85 -15.98
C ARG A 369 -1.45 -12.52 -17.20
N ARG A 370 -1.69 -11.24 -17.48
CA ARG A 370 -2.51 -10.75 -18.61
C ARG A 370 -1.72 -10.41 -19.85
N ASP A 371 -0.39 -10.51 -19.80
CA ASP A 371 0.50 -9.98 -20.83
C ASP A 371 0.30 -8.48 -21.08
N ALA A 372 -0.01 -7.74 -20.01
CA ALA A 372 -0.17 -6.29 -20.03
C ALA A 372 1.20 -5.61 -19.94
N HIS A 373 1.39 -4.53 -20.70
CA HIS A 373 2.68 -3.86 -20.82
C HIS A 373 2.78 -2.56 -20.03
N ARG A 374 1.73 -1.75 -19.98
CA ARG A 374 1.74 -0.42 -19.33
C ARG A 374 0.81 -0.40 -18.12
N GLY A 375 1.40 -0.22 -16.96
CA GLY A 375 0.70 -0.20 -15.68
C GLY A 375 0.86 1.10 -14.92
N LEU A 376 -0.17 1.46 -14.14
CA LEU A 376 -0.17 2.58 -13.22
C LEU A 376 -0.57 2.13 -11.82
N ALA A 377 0.26 2.43 -10.81
CA ALA A 377 -0.08 2.33 -9.40
C ALA A 377 -0.31 3.72 -8.82
N THR A 378 -1.40 3.95 -8.08
CA THR A 378 -1.69 5.26 -7.48
C THR A 378 -2.43 5.17 -6.16
N LEU A 379 -2.21 6.15 -5.26
CA LEU A 379 -2.85 6.25 -3.96
C LEU A 379 -3.17 7.70 -3.59
N CYS A 380 -4.29 7.89 -2.90
CA CYS A 380 -4.52 9.08 -2.09
C CYS A 380 -3.72 8.97 -0.78
N ILE A 381 -3.42 10.11 -0.20
CA ILE A 381 -2.56 10.22 0.97
C ILE A 381 -3.21 11.21 1.93
N GLY A 382 -3.37 10.85 3.19
CA GLY A 382 -3.82 11.74 4.24
C GLY A 382 -2.99 13.05 4.29
N GLY A 383 -3.61 14.14 4.75
CA GLY A 383 -2.98 15.46 4.70
C GLY A 383 -3.03 16.14 3.33
N GLY A 384 -3.80 15.60 2.38
CA GLY A 384 -4.04 16.23 1.08
C GLY A 384 -2.91 16.00 0.07
N MET A 385 -2.54 14.76 -0.17
CA MET A 385 -1.51 14.39 -1.15
C MET A 385 -1.94 13.20 -2.01
N GLY A 386 -1.18 12.95 -3.08
CA GLY A 386 -1.27 11.75 -3.91
C GLY A 386 0.08 11.33 -4.45
N ILE A 387 0.20 10.07 -4.80
CA ILE A 387 1.37 9.50 -5.48
C ILE A 387 0.93 8.58 -6.60
N ALA A 388 1.66 8.59 -7.69
CA ALA A 388 1.48 7.66 -8.81
C ALA A 388 2.82 7.20 -9.38
N MET A 389 2.86 5.99 -9.91
CA MET A 389 4.02 5.40 -10.58
C MET A 389 3.59 4.64 -11.83
N CYS A 390 4.23 4.97 -12.96
CA CYS A 390 4.08 4.27 -14.23
C CYS A 390 5.17 3.21 -14.35
N VAL A 391 4.78 1.99 -14.65
CA VAL A 391 5.68 0.86 -14.88
C VAL A 391 5.42 0.24 -16.25
N GLU A 392 6.46 -0.24 -16.90
CA GLU A 392 6.36 -0.91 -18.20
C GLU A 392 7.03 -2.27 -18.15
N ARG A 393 6.28 -3.28 -18.56
CA ARG A 393 6.80 -4.65 -18.68
C ARG A 393 7.52 -4.80 -20.03
N PRO A 394 8.64 -5.52 -20.08
CA PRO A 394 9.39 -5.80 -21.31
C PRO A 394 8.55 -6.49 -22.39
#